data_c563233e68ee4cfd41579631244d3272
#
_entry.id   c563233e68ee4cfd41579631244d3272
#
_cell.length_a   1.000
_cell.length_b   1.000
_cell.length_c   1.000
_cell.angle_alpha   90.00
_cell.angle_beta   90.00
_cell.angle_gamma   90.00
#
_symmetry.space_group_name_H-M   'P 1'
#
loop_
_entity.id
_entity.type
_entity.pdbx_description
1 polymer ?
#
loop_
_entity_poly.entity_id
_entity_poly.type
_entity_poly.pdbx_seq_one_letter_code
_entity_poly.pdbx_strand_id
1 'polypeptide(L)'
;MGTYLVVDGNSLTYRAFFALPTDMATASGQVTNAVFGFTSMLINVLKDHRPDGVLVAFDRPEPTFRHEAEPLYKAQREAAPDILRQQMGLVREVLDAVGITAIDRAGWEADDLIASMSDRLVDAGHEVIIVTGDRDSYQLVHDPDVKVLYNKRGVSDYAFYDEAGIEERTGVRPDRYVEYAALRGDSSDNLPGVPGVGEKTAAKLINKYGGLDGIFDHVDEQTPKLRESLA
;
A
#
# COMPACT_ATOMS: atom_id res chain seq x y z
N MET A 1 8.20 -22.61 10.56
CA MET A 1 8.37 -21.15 10.41
C MET A 1 9.01 -20.91 9.05
N GLY A 2 8.41 -20.10 8.23
CA GLY A 2 8.90 -19.78 6.88
C GLY A 2 8.57 -18.32 6.57
N THR A 3 9.19 -17.76 5.52
CA THR A 3 8.97 -16.37 5.09
C THR A 3 8.07 -16.33 3.87
N TYR A 4 7.02 -15.55 3.91
CA TYR A 4 6.06 -15.39 2.82
C TYR A 4 6.07 -13.97 2.27
N LEU A 5 5.97 -13.85 0.94
CA LEU A 5 5.73 -12.56 0.29
C LEU A 5 4.24 -12.38 0.01
N VAL A 6 3.70 -11.26 0.44
CA VAL A 6 2.36 -10.80 0.08
C VAL A 6 2.50 -9.54 -0.75
N VAL A 7 2.21 -9.65 -2.04
CA VAL A 7 2.54 -8.62 -3.04
C VAL A 7 1.29 -7.87 -3.47
N ASP A 8 1.38 -6.55 -3.47
CA ASP A 8 0.39 -5.66 -4.06
C ASP A 8 0.57 -5.62 -5.59
N GLY A 9 -0.26 -6.38 -6.28
CA GLY A 9 -0.19 -6.54 -7.73
C GLY A 9 -0.51 -5.28 -8.50
N ASN A 10 -1.48 -4.50 -8.01
CA ASN A 10 -1.84 -3.23 -8.63
C ASN A 10 -0.72 -2.21 -8.50
N SER A 11 -0.25 -1.97 -7.27
CA SER A 11 0.80 -1.00 -6.99
C SER A 11 2.07 -1.27 -7.82
N LEU A 12 2.52 -2.54 -7.86
CA LEU A 12 3.71 -2.90 -8.63
C LEU A 12 3.50 -2.77 -10.13
N THR A 13 2.31 -3.15 -10.64
CA THR A 13 2.00 -3.04 -12.08
C THR A 13 1.92 -1.58 -12.52
N TYR A 14 1.25 -0.72 -11.74
CA TYR A 14 1.22 0.72 -11.98
C TYR A 14 2.63 1.32 -11.94
N ARG A 15 3.41 0.96 -10.94
CA ARG A 15 4.80 1.42 -10.81
C ARG A 15 5.63 1.05 -12.03
N ALA A 16 5.54 -0.18 -12.50
CA ALA A 16 6.24 -0.66 -13.68
C ALA A 16 5.81 0.11 -14.93
N PHE A 17 4.50 0.32 -15.12
CA PHE A 17 3.96 1.03 -16.28
C PHE A 17 4.48 2.46 -16.39
N PHE A 18 4.46 3.22 -15.28
CA PHE A 18 4.89 4.61 -15.29
C PHE A 18 6.41 4.79 -15.19
N ALA A 19 7.16 3.75 -14.81
CA ALA A 19 8.62 3.81 -14.74
C ALA A 19 9.32 3.45 -16.05
N LEU A 20 8.65 2.72 -16.94
CA LEU A 20 9.24 2.20 -18.17
C LEU A 20 8.53 2.78 -19.40
N PRO A 21 9.27 2.97 -20.51
CA PRO A 21 8.71 3.58 -21.71
C PRO A 21 7.66 2.66 -22.38
N THR A 22 6.60 3.26 -22.92
CA THR A 22 5.48 2.55 -23.56
C THR A 22 5.77 2.09 -24.99
N ASP A 23 6.95 2.38 -25.54
CA ASP A 23 7.43 1.82 -26.81
C ASP A 23 7.99 0.39 -26.68
N MET A 24 8.09 -0.12 -25.43
CA MET A 24 8.37 -1.53 -25.18
C MET A 24 7.17 -2.37 -25.62
N ALA A 25 7.28 -3.04 -26.75
CA ALA A 25 6.21 -3.81 -27.34
C ALA A 25 6.71 -5.12 -27.97
N THR A 26 5.81 -6.08 -28.15
CA THR A 26 6.07 -7.29 -28.95
C THR A 26 6.20 -6.95 -30.43
N ALA A 27 6.66 -7.92 -31.24
CA ALA A 27 6.71 -7.77 -32.70
C ALA A 27 5.32 -7.53 -33.33
N SER A 28 4.24 -7.92 -32.65
CA SER A 28 2.85 -7.67 -33.05
C SER A 28 2.31 -6.31 -32.61
N GLY A 29 3.12 -5.49 -31.90
CA GLY A 29 2.73 -4.16 -31.45
C GLY A 29 2.03 -4.11 -30.09
N GLN A 30 1.92 -5.23 -29.35
CA GLN A 30 1.37 -5.24 -28.01
C GLN A 30 2.35 -4.63 -27.01
N VAL A 31 1.94 -3.57 -26.31
CA VAL A 31 2.76 -2.91 -25.29
C VAL A 31 2.93 -3.83 -24.08
N THR A 32 4.15 -3.93 -23.56
CA THR A 32 4.55 -4.89 -22.51
C THR A 32 5.40 -4.30 -21.39
N ASN A 33 5.54 -2.98 -21.33
CA ASN A 33 6.38 -2.31 -20.34
C ASN A 33 5.99 -2.64 -18.90
N ALA A 34 4.69 -2.67 -18.58
CA ALA A 34 4.22 -3.01 -17.25
C ALA A 34 4.49 -4.49 -16.91
N VAL A 35 4.22 -5.40 -17.84
CA VAL A 35 4.49 -6.84 -17.67
C VAL A 35 5.97 -7.10 -17.43
N PHE A 36 6.83 -6.48 -18.27
CA PHE A 36 8.28 -6.62 -18.14
C PHE A 36 8.77 -6.09 -16.78
N GLY A 37 8.31 -4.86 -16.42
CA GLY A 37 8.73 -4.23 -15.17
C GLY A 37 8.24 -5.01 -13.94
N PHE A 38 6.97 -5.39 -13.90
CA PHE A 38 6.39 -6.20 -12.83
C PHE A 38 7.16 -7.52 -12.66
N THR A 39 7.37 -8.25 -13.76
CA THR A 39 8.10 -9.53 -13.73
C THR A 39 9.54 -9.35 -13.25
N SER A 40 10.22 -8.29 -13.70
CA SER A 40 11.58 -7.98 -13.26
C SER A 40 11.64 -7.66 -11.76
N MET A 41 10.69 -6.87 -11.25
CA MET A 41 10.56 -6.55 -9.83
C MET A 41 10.33 -7.83 -9.01
N LEU A 42 9.39 -8.67 -9.44
CA LEU A 42 9.07 -9.92 -8.78
C LEU A 42 10.29 -10.87 -8.72
N ILE A 43 11.00 -11.04 -9.83
CA ILE A 43 12.22 -11.87 -9.89
C ILE A 43 13.30 -11.34 -8.92
N ASN A 44 13.49 -10.04 -8.84
CA ASN A 44 14.49 -9.46 -7.92
C ASN A 44 14.11 -9.71 -6.46
N VAL A 45 12.86 -9.46 -6.10
CA VAL A 45 12.38 -9.71 -4.74
C VAL A 45 12.48 -11.20 -4.36
N LEU A 46 12.12 -12.10 -5.27
CA LEU A 46 12.26 -13.54 -5.06
C LEU A 46 13.73 -13.97 -4.85
N LYS A 47 14.67 -13.41 -5.60
CA LYS A 47 16.10 -13.69 -5.45
C LYS A 47 16.68 -13.19 -4.15
N ASP A 48 16.27 -11.98 -3.74
CA ASP A 48 16.84 -11.30 -2.59
C ASP A 48 16.30 -11.88 -1.27
N HIS A 49 15.01 -12.24 -1.22
CA HIS A 49 14.35 -12.71 0.00
C HIS A 49 14.16 -14.23 0.08
N ARG A 50 14.19 -14.95 -1.05
CA ARG A 50 14.05 -16.42 -1.13
C ARG A 50 12.89 -16.96 -0.28
N PRO A 51 11.66 -16.48 -0.50
CA PRO A 51 10.53 -16.86 0.34
C PRO A 51 10.13 -18.32 0.16
N ASP A 52 9.48 -18.88 1.17
CA ASP A 52 8.87 -20.20 1.13
C ASP A 52 7.56 -20.21 0.34
N GLY A 53 6.90 -19.06 0.23
CA GLY A 53 5.69 -18.88 -0.57
C GLY A 53 5.44 -17.44 -0.97
N VAL A 54 4.65 -17.29 -2.03
CA VAL A 54 4.29 -15.97 -2.59
C VAL A 54 2.82 -15.97 -2.96
N LEU A 55 2.14 -14.88 -2.64
CA LEU A 55 0.82 -14.57 -3.18
C LEU A 55 0.76 -13.12 -3.65
N VAL A 56 -0.06 -12.84 -4.65
CA VAL A 56 -0.23 -11.51 -5.21
C VAL A 56 -1.70 -11.11 -5.12
N ALA A 57 -2.00 -10.01 -4.42
CA ALA A 57 -3.34 -9.47 -4.30
C ALA A 57 -3.61 -8.42 -5.39
N PHE A 58 -4.83 -8.40 -5.90
CA PHE A 58 -5.28 -7.44 -6.90
C PHE A 58 -6.63 -6.84 -6.51
N ASP A 59 -6.82 -5.57 -6.89
CA ASP A 59 -8.13 -4.94 -6.90
C ASP A 59 -9.03 -5.51 -7.99
N ARG A 60 -10.32 -5.39 -7.75
CA ARG A 60 -11.35 -5.60 -8.76
C ARG A 60 -11.97 -4.26 -9.18
N PRO A 61 -12.57 -4.18 -10.37
CA PRO A 61 -13.19 -2.94 -10.86
C PRO A 61 -14.51 -2.58 -10.15
N GLU A 62 -15.11 -3.51 -9.41
CA GLU A 62 -16.37 -3.29 -8.72
C GLU A 62 -16.18 -2.37 -7.50
N PRO A 63 -17.18 -1.53 -7.17
CA PRO A 63 -17.15 -0.72 -5.95
C PRO A 63 -16.95 -1.59 -4.69
N THR A 64 -16.30 -1.00 -3.69
CA THR A 64 -16.06 -1.63 -2.39
C THR A 64 -16.95 -0.98 -1.32
N PHE A 65 -17.00 -1.56 -0.12
CA PHE A 65 -17.74 -0.99 1.00
C PHE A 65 -17.30 0.44 1.34
N ARG A 66 -16.06 0.84 0.98
CA ARG A 66 -15.58 2.23 1.18
C ARG A 66 -16.32 3.22 0.30
N HIS A 67 -16.66 2.85 -0.93
CA HIS A 67 -17.47 3.68 -1.84
C HIS A 67 -18.93 3.81 -1.36
N GLU A 68 -19.45 2.81 -0.64
CA GLU A 68 -20.78 2.86 -0.04
C GLU A 68 -20.79 3.76 1.20
N ALA A 69 -19.72 3.71 2.02
CA ALA A 69 -19.58 4.52 3.22
C ALA A 69 -19.24 5.98 2.93
N GLU A 70 -18.38 6.23 1.92
CA GLU A 70 -17.93 7.56 1.51
C GLU A 70 -17.97 7.68 -0.03
N PRO A 71 -19.04 8.24 -0.60
CA PRO A 71 -19.20 8.35 -2.06
C PRO A 71 -18.11 9.16 -2.77
N LEU A 72 -17.38 10.00 -2.04
CA LEU A 72 -16.27 10.78 -2.58
C LEU A 72 -14.93 10.03 -2.53
N TYR A 73 -14.89 8.85 -1.90
CA TYR A 73 -13.69 8.02 -1.84
C TYR A 73 -13.17 7.71 -3.25
N LYS A 74 -11.92 8.05 -3.53
CA LYS A 74 -11.25 7.88 -4.82
C LYS A 74 -11.98 8.50 -6.04
N ALA A 75 -12.98 9.36 -5.83
CA ALA A 75 -13.84 9.89 -6.91
C ALA A 75 -13.08 10.73 -7.95
N GLN A 76 -11.93 11.33 -7.58
CA GLN A 76 -11.11 12.11 -8.48
C GLN A 76 -10.08 11.26 -9.26
N ARG A 77 -9.99 9.95 -8.99
CA ARG A 77 -9.03 9.09 -9.70
C ARG A 77 -9.45 8.93 -11.17
N GLU A 78 -8.53 9.24 -12.06
CA GLU A 78 -8.72 8.95 -13.47
C GLU A 78 -8.69 7.44 -13.73
N ALA A 79 -9.48 6.99 -14.69
CA ALA A 79 -9.45 5.59 -15.11
C ALA A 79 -8.05 5.22 -15.62
N ALA A 80 -7.60 4.02 -15.27
CA ALA A 80 -6.34 3.50 -15.79
C ALA A 80 -6.33 3.51 -17.33
N PRO A 81 -5.22 3.93 -17.98
CA PRO A 81 -5.11 3.86 -19.43
C PRO A 81 -5.43 2.47 -19.98
N ASP A 82 -6.09 2.41 -21.14
CA ASP A 82 -6.47 1.12 -21.75
C ASP A 82 -5.27 0.18 -21.95
N ILE A 83 -4.13 0.74 -22.33
CA ILE A 83 -2.88 0.00 -22.48
C ILE A 83 -2.41 -0.62 -21.17
N LEU A 84 -2.62 0.06 -20.03
CA LEU A 84 -2.31 -0.51 -18.72
C LEU A 84 -3.31 -1.60 -18.34
N ARG A 85 -4.61 -1.36 -18.56
CA ARG A 85 -5.66 -2.36 -18.26
C ARG A 85 -5.44 -3.69 -19.00
N GLN A 86 -5.02 -3.62 -20.27
CA GLN A 86 -4.68 -4.81 -21.06
C GLN A 86 -3.49 -5.56 -20.43
N GLN A 87 -2.50 -4.85 -19.92
CA GLN A 87 -1.32 -5.47 -19.31
C GLN A 87 -1.59 -6.08 -17.94
N MET A 88 -2.62 -5.62 -17.20
CA MET A 88 -3.03 -6.28 -15.94
C MET A 88 -3.43 -7.74 -16.16
N GLY A 89 -4.13 -8.04 -17.26
CA GLY A 89 -4.45 -9.42 -17.65
C GLY A 89 -3.20 -10.25 -17.92
N LEU A 90 -2.24 -9.68 -18.67
CA LEU A 90 -0.98 -10.36 -18.98
C LEU A 90 -0.11 -10.60 -17.74
N VAL A 91 -0.12 -9.68 -16.77
CA VAL A 91 0.57 -9.91 -15.48
C VAL A 91 0.00 -11.13 -14.76
N ARG A 92 -1.33 -11.28 -14.75
CA ARG A 92 -1.97 -12.48 -14.16
C ARG A 92 -1.61 -13.77 -14.91
N GLU A 93 -1.54 -13.72 -16.25
CA GLU A 93 -1.09 -14.85 -17.06
C GLU A 93 0.36 -15.25 -16.75
N VAL A 94 1.24 -14.27 -16.51
CA VAL A 94 2.62 -14.54 -16.07
C VAL A 94 2.63 -15.22 -14.70
N LEU A 95 1.85 -14.75 -13.73
CA LEU A 95 1.77 -15.35 -12.41
C LEU A 95 1.28 -16.80 -12.47
N ASP A 96 0.23 -17.05 -13.24
CA ASP A 96 -0.31 -18.40 -13.47
C ASP A 96 0.73 -19.31 -14.11
N ALA A 97 1.42 -18.84 -15.14
CA ALA A 97 2.45 -19.62 -15.85
C ALA A 97 3.66 -19.99 -14.96
N VAL A 98 3.97 -19.20 -13.93
CA VAL A 98 5.04 -19.49 -12.98
C VAL A 98 4.54 -20.14 -11.68
N GLY A 99 3.23 -20.43 -11.58
CA GLY A 99 2.61 -21.10 -10.43
C GLY A 99 2.48 -20.24 -9.19
N ILE A 100 2.43 -18.91 -9.33
CA ILE A 100 2.21 -17.97 -8.21
C ILE A 100 0.73 -17.66 -8.09
N THR A 101 0.18 -17.82 -6.88
CA THR A 101 -1.23 -17.57 -6.60
C THR A 101 -1.56 -16.06 -6.68
N ALA A 102 -2.48 -15.70 -7.56
CA ALA A 102 -3.10 -14.39 -7.60
C ALA A 102 -4.48 -14.44 -6.94
N ILE A 103 -4.79 -13.48 -6.06
CA ILE A 103 -6.07 -13.38 -5.37
C ILE A 103 -6.72 -12.03 -5.63
N ASP A 104 -8.04 -12.04 -5.72
CA ASP A 104 -8.90 -10.85 -5.69
C ASP A 104 -10.26 -11.20 -5.09
N ARG A 105 -11.03 -10.20 -4.64
CA ARG A 105 -12.37 -10.41 -4.09
C ARG A 105 -13.28 -9.21 -4.37
N ALA A 106 -14.46 -9.48 -4.93
CA ALA A 106 -15.48 -8.44 -5.14
C ALA A 106 -15.89 -7.77 -3.82
N GLY A 107 -16.01 -6.44 -3.83
CA GLY A 107 -16.36 -5.64 -2.66
C GLY A 107 -15.20 -5.34 -1.70
N TRP A 108 -13.98 -5.82 -2.00
CA TRP A 108 -12.77 -5.62 -1.20
C TRP A 108 -11.65 -5.08 -2.06
N GLU A 109 -10.73 -4.33 -1.46
CA GLU A 109 -9.51 -3.87 -2.11
C GLU A 109 -8.35 -4.85 -1.88
N ALA A 110 -7.29 -4.73 -2.69
CA ALA A 110 -6.08 -5.53 -2.52
C ALA A 110 -5.50 -5.37 -1.11
N ASP A 111 -5.55 -4.16 -0.53
CA ASP A 111 -5.04 -3.88 0.82
C ASP A 111 -5.76 -4.71 1.90
N ASP A 112 -7.08 -4.91 1.76
CA ASP A 112 -7.85 -5.75 2.70
C ASP A 112 -7.40 -7.22 2.61
N LEU A 113 -7.11 -7.69 1.40
CA LEU A 113 -6.63 -9.04 1.18
C LEU A 113 -5.20 -9.21 1.69
N ILE A 114 -4.34 -8.21 1.49
CA ILE A 114 -2.97 -8.17 2.00
C ILE A 114 -3.00 -8.27 3.54
N ALA A 115 -3.80 -7.43 4.20
CA ALA A 115 -3.95 -7.46 5.65
C ALA A 115 -4.45 -8.83 6.15
N SER A 116 -5.57 -9.33 5.58
CA SER A 116 -6.15 -10.61 5.98
C SER A 116 -5.21 -11.79 5.76
N MET A 117 -4.43 -11.80 4.68
CA MET A 117 -3.50 -12.88 4.41
C MET A 117 -2.25 -12.79 5.28
N SER A 118 -1.78 -11.56 5.59
CA SER A 118 -0.68 -11.36 6.53
C SER A 118 -1.03 -11.89 7.91
N ASP A 119 -2.21 -11.55 8.45
CA ASP A 119 -2.68 -12.05 9.74
C ASP A 119 -2.75 -13.59 9.76
N ARG A 120 -3.33 -14.20 8.72
CA ARG A 120 -3.43 -15.67 8.64
C ARG A 120 -2.08 -16.37 8.58
N LEU A 121 -1.10 -15.77 7.89
CA LEU A 121 0.25 -16.33 7.80
C LEU A 121 0.98 -16.21 9.14
N VAL A 122 0.82 -15.08 9.83
CA VAL A 122 1.36 -14.87 11.18
C VAL A 122 0.73 -15.85 12.18
N ASP A 123 -0.59 -16.00 12.16
CA ASP A 123 -1.30 -16.98 13.00
C ASP A 123 -0.85 -18.43 12.75
N ALA A 124 -0.41 -18.72 11.52
CA ALA A 124 0.18 -20.01 11.16
C ALA A 124 1.67 -20.15 11.53
N GLY A 125 2.27 -19.12 12.15
CA GLY A 125 3.67 -19.10 12.62
C GLY A 125 4.69 -18.79 11.53
N HIS A 126 4.32 -17.96 10.55
CA HIS A 126 5.19 -17.52 9.46
C HIS A 126 5.53 -16.03 9.58
N GLU A 127 6.66 -15.63 9.01
CA GLU A 127 7.01 -14.23 8.79
C GLU A 127 6.46 -13.76 7.43
N VAL A 128 6.05 -12.48 7.37
CA VAL A 128 5.46 -11.87 6.18
C VAL A 128 6.27 -10.65 5.75
N ILE A 129 6.56 -10.57 4.47
CA ILE A 129 7.08 -9.37 3.82
C ILE A 129 6.03 -8.87 2.83
N ILE A 130 5.42 -7.74 3.13
CA ILE A 130 4.48 -7.06 2.24
C ILE A 130 5.29 -6.27 1.20
N VAL A 131 5.04 -6.50 -0.09
CA VAL A 131 5.74 -5.81 -1.18
C VAL A 131 4.77 -4.85 -1.85
N THR A 132 4.93 -3.55 -1.63
CA THR A 132 4.02 -2.52 -2.13
C THR A 132 4.71 -1.19 -2.36
N GLY A 133 4.09 -0.28 -3.09
CA GLY A 133 4.43 1.14 -3.15
C GLY A 133 3.41 2.03 -2.42
N ASP A 134 2.49 1.42 -1.66
CA ASP A 134 1.50 2.13 -0.86
C ASP A 134 1.94 2.25 0.61
N ARG A 135 1.80 3.45 1.16
CA ARG A 135 2.17 3.76 2.55
C ARG A 135 1.14 3.24 3.55
N ASP A 136 -0.08 2.97 3.11
CA ASP A 136 -1.14 2.51 4.01
C ASP A 136 -0.83 1.14 4.58
N SER A 137 -0.01 0.34 3.89
CA SER A 137 0.53 -0.91 4.41
C SER A 137 1.46 -0.73 5.63
N TYR A 138 1.91 0.48 5.95
CA TYR A 138 2.74 0.73 7.14
C TYR A 138 2.03 0.40 8.44
N GLN A 139 0.71 0.53 8.48
CA GLN A 139 -0.12 0.14 9.63
C GLN A 139 -0.05 -1.37 9.96
N LEU A 140 0.36 -2.20 8.99
CA LEU A 140 0.42 -3.65 9.14
C LEU A 140 1.75 -4.14 9.71
N VAL A 141 2.76 -3.25 9.79
CA VAL A 141 4.09 -3.62 10.28
C VAL A 141 4.05 -3.87 11.78
N HIS A 142 4.51 -5.05 12.18
CA HIS A 142 4.76 -5.38 13.58
C HIS A 142 5.90 -6.41 13.69
N ASP A 143 6.87 -6.09 14.51
CA ASP A 143 8.06 -6.91 14.69
C ASP A 143 7.79 -8.10 15.62
N PRO A 144 8.36 -9.27 15.34
CA PRO A 144 9.25 -9.58 14.20
C PRO A 144 8.49 -10.04 12.93
N ASP A 145 7.17 -10.16 12.97
CA ASP A 145 6.36 -11.01 12.11
C ASP A 145 6.01 -10.39 10.75
N VAL A 146 5.73 -9.07 10.69
CA VAL A 146 5.33 -8.39 9.45
C VAL A 146 6.22 -7.20 9.16
N LYS A 147 6.81 -7.17 7.98
CA LYS A 147 7.63 -6.07 7.46
C LYS A 147 7.16 -5.62 6.08
N VAL A 148 7.50 -4.40 5.70
CA VAL A 148 7.16 -3.84 4.39
C VAL A 148 8.41 -3.63 3.55
N LEU A 149 8.43 -4.20 2.37
CA LEU A 149 9.37 -3.88 1.30
C LEU A 149 8.72 -2.83 0.40
N TYR A 150 9.00 -1.57 0.69
CA TYR A 150 8.39 -0.43 0.02
C TYR A 150 9.14 -0.06 -1.26
N ASN A 151 8.46 -0.05 -2.40
CA ASN A 151 9.03 0.42 -3.64
C ASN A 151 9.03 1.95 -3.70
N LYS A 152 10.22 2.57 -3.58
CA LYS A 152 10.38 4.04 -3.55
C LYS A 152 10.33 4.66 -4.94
N ARG A 153 11.07 4.10 -5.89
CA ARG A 153 11.20 4.67 -7.23
C ARG A 153 11.57 3.61 -8.28
N GLY A 154 10.96 3.74 -9.47
CA GLY A 154 11.25 2.84 -10.58
C GLY A 154 10.94 1.37 -10.23
N VAL A 155 11.71 0.46 -10.82
CA VAL A 155 11.50 -0.99 -10.68
C VAL A 155 12.55 -1.69 -9.80
N SER A 156 13.48 -0.93 -9.18
CA SER A 156 14.60 -1.52 -8.44
C SER A 156 14.97 -0.80 -7.13
N ASP A 157 14.35 0.33 -6.82
CA ASP A 157 14.66 1.08 -5.61
C ASP A 157 13.62 0.77 -4.51
N TYR A 158 14.03 -0.04 -3.55
CA TYR A 158 13.22 -0.47 -2.41
C TYR A 158 13.79 0.02 -1.09
N ALA A 159 12.92 0.21 -0.10
CA ALA A 159 13.29 0.33 1.30
C ALA A 159 12.61 -0.78 2.08
N PHE A 160 13.35 -1.43 2.96
CA PHE A 160 12.83 -2.44 3.87
C PHE A 160 12.52 -1.77 5.21
N TYR A 161 11.27 -1.87 5.67
CA TYR A 161 10.80 -1.22 6.88
C TYR A 161 10.29 -2.25 7.89
N ASP A 162 10.85 -2.18 9.08
CA ASP A 162 10.36 -2.70 10.34
C ASP A 162 9.66 -1.57 11.14
N GLU A 163 9.25 -1.82 12.38
CA GLU A 163 8.61 -0.79 13.22
C GLU A 163 9.48 0.45 13.39
N ALA A 164 10.78 0.27 13.66
CA ALA A 164 11.71 1.38 13.84
C ALA A 164 11.90 2.20 12.56
N GLY A 165 11.97 1.53 11.40
CA GLY A 165 12.05 2.18 10.10
C GLY A 165 10.80 2.98 9.73
N ILE A 166 9.61 2.51 10.12
CA ILE A 166 8.37 3.29 9.96
C ILE A 166 8.37 4.51 10.87
N GLU A 167 8.75 4.35 12.14
CA GLU A 167 8.81 5.46 13.09
C GLU A 167 9.84 6.54 12.65
N GLU A 168 11.02 6.13 12.19
CA GLU A 168 12.01 7.06 11.63
C GLU A 168 11.45 7.84 10.42
N ARG A 169 10.72 7.15 9.55
CA ARG A 169 10.20 7.74 8.32
C ARG A 169 9.01 8.67 8.53
N THR A 170 8.10 8.33 9.44
CA THR A 170 6.80 9.01 9.60
C THR A 170 6.71 9.85 10.86
N GLY A 171 7.55 9.56 11.84
CA GLY A 171 7.50 10.14 13.17
C GLY A 171 6.47 9.49 14.10
N VAL A 172 5.82 8.41 13.66
CA VAL A 172 4.87 7.62 14.48
C VAL A 172 5.13 6.13 14.31
N ARG A 173 4.82 5.35 15.34
CA ARG A 173 4.86 3.88 15.27
C ARG A 173 3.74 3.33 14.36
N PRO A 174 3.91 2.12 13.79
CA PRO A 174 2.91 1.49 12.93
C PRO A 174 1.51 1.42 13.55
N ASP A 175 1.39 1.07 14.83
CA ASP A 175 0.13 0.98 15.57
C ASP A 175 -0.63 2.32 15.69
N ARG A 176 0.04 3.45 15.39
CA ARG A 176 -0.54 4.80 15.35
C ARG A 176 -0.69 5.36 13.94
N TYR A 177 -0.32 4.58 12.93
CA TYR A 177 -0.30 5.07 11.56
C TYR A 177 -1.70 5.44 11.02
N VAL A 178 -2.73 4.68 11.38
CA VAL A 178 -4.12 4.96 10.98
C VAL A 178 -4.58 6.33 11.50
N GLU A 179 -4.37 6.61 12.78
CA GLU A 179 -4.72 7.88 13.40
C GLU A 179 -3.92 9.06 12.82
N TYR A 180 -2.63 8.81 12.55
CA TYR A 180 -1.77 9.76 11.87
C TYR A 180 -2.26 10.08 10.45
N ALA A 181 -2.64 9.07 9.68
CA ALA A 181 -3.18 9.22 8.33
C ALA A 181 -4.53 9.96 8.35
N ALA A 182 -5.41 9.65 9.31
CA ALA A 182 -6.68 10.34 9.50
C ALA A 182 -6.50 11.85 9.75
N LEU A 183 -5.54 12.23 10.57
CA LEU A 183 -5.23 13.65 10.82
C LEU A 183 -4.63 14.34 9.60
N ARG A 184 -3.70 13.71 8.92
CA ARG A 184 -2.99 14.23 7.74
C ARG A 184 -3.91 14.34 6.53
N GLY A 185 -4.84 13.41 6.42
CA GLY A 185 -5.61 13.13 5.21
C GLY A 185 -4.81 12.35 4.17
N ASP A 186 -5.51 11.93 3.12
CA ASP A 186 -4.92 11.31 1.94
C ASP A 186 -5.58 11.86 0.67
N SER A 187 -4.83 12.70 -0.05
CA SER A 187 -5.32 13.29 -1.28
C SER A 187 -5.48 12.27 -2.41
N SER A 188 -4.74 11.15 -2.38
CA SER A 188 -4.87 10.10 -3.39
C SER A 188 -6.19 9.34 -3.27
N ASP A 189 -6.75 9.29 -2.06
CA ASP A 189 -8.02 8.65 -1.75
C ASP A 189 -9.18 9.66 -1.56
N ASN A 190 -8.88 10.95 -1.77
CA ASN A 190 -9.82 12.04 -1.56
C ASN A 190 -10.30 12.18 -0.09
N LEU A 191 -9.42 11.90 0.84
CA LEU A 191 -9.67 12.04 2.27
C LEU A 191 -9.03 13.33 2.76
N PRO A 192 -9.83 14.35 3.20
CA PRO A 192 -9.32 15.69 3.43
C PRO A 192 -8.41 15.83 4.67
N GLY A 193 -8.54 14.94 5.65
CA GLY A 193 -7.88 15.08 6.94
C GLY A 193 -8.33 16.34 7.70
N VAL A 194 -7.52 16.76 8.66
CA VAL A 194 -7.78 17.99 9.45
C VAL A 194 -7.13 19.19 8.77
N PRO A 195 -7.88 20.28 8.44
CA PRO A 195 -7.34 21.44 7.76
C PRO A 195 -6.13 22.06 8.48
N GLY A 196 -5.00 22.15 7.75
CA GLY A 196 -3.75 22.69 8.29
C GLY A 196 -2.89 21.71 9.09
N VAL A 197 -3.29 20.45 9.19
CA VAL A 197 -2.52 19.38 9.81
C VAL A 197 -1.82 18.55 8.71
N GLY A 198 -0.52 18.75 8.55
CA GLY A 198 0.33 17.93 7.69
C GLY A 198 1.13 16.91 8.51
N GLU A 199 1.99 16.13 7.82
CA GLU A 199 2.77 15.02 8.40
C GLU A 199 3.42 15.36 9.75
N LYS A 200 4.17 16.47 9.84
CA LYS A 200 4.88 16.84 11.08
C LYS A 200 3.94 17.19 12.23
N THR A 201 2.83 17.85 11.92
CA THR A 201 1.86 18.26 12.93
C THR A 201 1.09 17.05 13.43
N ALA A 202 0.65 16.16 12.54
CA ALA A 202 -0.02 14.92 12.89
C ALA A 202 0.87 14.05 13.80
N ALA A 203 2.13 13.80 13.42
CA ALA A 203 3.06 13.03 14.25
C ALA A 203 3.28 13.68 15.63
N LYS A 204 3.44 15.00 15.69
CA LYS A 204 3.62 15.71 16.97
C LYS A 204 2.38 15.57 17.88
N LEU A 205 1.19 15.67 17.33
CA LEU A 205 -0.06 15.54 18.08
C LEU A 205 -0.22 14.11 18.61
N ILE A 206 -0.06 13.11 17.77
CA ILE A 206 -0.14 11.70 18.14
C ILE A 206 0.86 11.39 19.26
N ASN A 207 2.12 11.77 19.11
CA ASN A 207 3.15 11.48 20.11
C ASN A 207 2.94 12.23 21.43
N LYS A 208 2.36 13.45 21.39
CA LYS A 208 2.09 14.24 22.61
C LYS A 208 0.90 13.70 23.40
N TYR A 209 -0.15 13.30 22.72
CA TYR A 209 -1.43 12.97 23.35
C TYR A 209 -1.79 11.49 23.29
N GLY A 210 -0.95 10.67 22.64
CA GLY A 210 -1.11 9.22 22.60
C GLY A 210 -2.13 8.68 21.60
N GLY A 211 -2.79 9.55 20.82
CA GLY A 211 -3.78 9.17 19.83
C GLY A 211 -4.88 10.20 19.65
N LEU A 212 -5.88 9.89 18.82
CA LEU A 212 -6.99 10.82 18.51
C LEU A 212 -7.80 11.18 19.75
N ASP A 213 -8.17 10.22 20.58
CA ASP A 213 -8.93 10.46 21.81
C ASP A 213 -8.22 11.48 22.71
N GLY A 214 -6.92 11.28 22.95
CA GLY A 214 -6.13 12.22 23.72
C GLY A 214 -6.01 13.60 23.10
N ILE A 215 -5.99 13.70 21.76
CA ILE A 215 -5.99 14.99 21.06
C ILE A 215 -7.31 15.73 21.28
N PHE A 216 -8.45 15.05 21.17
CA PHE A 216 -9.76 15.63 21.38
C PHE A 216 -10.01 15.99 22.85
N ASP A 217 -9.54 15.21 23.79
CA ASP A 217 -9.61 15.51 25.23
C ASP A 217 -8.83 16.79 25.60
N HIS A 218 -7.80 17.16 24.78
CA HIS A 218 -6.94 18.33 24.99
C HIS A 218 -7.06 19.38 23.88
N VAL A 219 -8.23 19.44 23.20
CA VAL A 219 -8.48 20.38 22.11
C VAL A 219 -8.31 21.84 22.58
N ASP A 220 -8.65 22.14 23.83
CA ASP A 220 -8.53 23.48 24.42
C ASP A 220 -7.08 23.95 24.64
N GLU A 221 -6.12 23.04 24.65
CA GLU A 221 -4.70 23.36 24.71
C GLU A 221 -4.11 23.77 23.36
N GLN A 222 -4.87 23.58 22.26
CA GLN A 222 -4.38 23.85 20.93
C GLN A 222 -4.45 25.35 20.58
N THR A 223 -3.69 25.74 19.55
CA THR A 223 -3.82 27.10 19.01
C THR A 223 -5.26 27.34 18.51
N PRO A 224 -5.76 28.62 18.53
CA PRO A 224 -7.12 28.90 18.09
C PRO A 224 -7.48 28.33 16.72
N LYS A 225 -6.55 28.43 15.76
CA LYS A 225 -6.73 27.88 14.41
C LYS A 225 -6.84 26.35 14.39
N LEU A 226 -5.99 25.66 15.15
CA LEU A 226 -6.01 24.20 15.19
C LEU A 226 -7.26 23.69 15.93
N ARG A 227 -7.66 24.39 17.00
CA ARG A 227 -8.91 24.10 17.73
C ARG A 227 -10.12 24.18 16.79
N GLU A 228 -10.22 25.25 15.98
CA GLU A 228 -11.28 25.43 15.00
C GLU A 228 -11.28 24.29 13.95
N SER A 229 -10.10 23.82 13.56
CA SER A 229 -9.97 22.72 12.58
C SER A 229 -10.29 21.33 13.14
N LEU A 230 -10.19 21.16 14.46
CA LEU A 230 -10.48 19.91 15.17
C LEU A 230 -11.94 19.84 15.68
N ALA A 231 -12.65 20.96 15.73
CA ALA A 231 -14.06 21.06 16.15
C ALA A 231 -15.01 20.70 15.01
#